data_87b45af6175fc93e367d88e92a15839d
#
_entry.id   87b45af6175fc93e367d88e92a15839d
#
_cell.length_a   1.000
_cell.length_b   1.000
_cell.length_c   1.000
_cell.angle_alpha   90.00
_cell.angle_beta   90.00
_cell.angle_gamma   90.00
#
_symmetry.space_group_name_H-M   'P 1'
#
loop_
_entity.id
_entity.type
_entity.pdbx_description
1 polymer ?
#
loop_
_entity_poly.entity_id
_entity_poly.type
_entity_poly.pdbx_seq_one_letter_code
_entity_poly.pdbx_strand_id
1 'polypeptide(L)'
;MEQTFCSRIWRLSDNIDTDIIIMSKYLAKPSLREMVPHLFEPLRPELAARLRPGDAIVAGENFGCGSSREMAASVLKTAGIRCIIAKSFAQDLFSRNAINNGLLLIECRDLYDRCREGDTVKVEVGRQIICNGTAYPVPV
;
A
#
# COMPACT_ATOMS: atom_id res chain seq x y z
N MET A 1 -4.29 20.13 6.91
CA MET A 1 -3.72 18.94 6.27
C MET A 1 -2.83 18.20 7.25
N GLU A 2 -3.03 16.92 7.38
CA GLU A 2 -2.23 16.13 8.30
C GLU A 2 -0.85 15.86 7.73
N GLN A 3 0.18 16.25 8.43
CA GLN A 3 1.58 16.10 8.02
C GLN A 3 2.27 14.91 8.69
N THR A 4 1.66 14.39 9.74
CA THR A 4 2.22 13.30 10.53
C THR A 4 1.11 12.34 10.94
N PHE A 5 1.36 11.05 10.79
CA PHE A 5 0.41 10.04 11.23
C PHE A 5 1.13 8.74 11.60
N CYS A 6 0.42 7.88 12.33
CA CYS A 6 0.90 6.54 12.66
C CYS A 6 0.02 5.51 11.99
N SER A 7 0.60 4.42 11.51
CA SER A 7 -0.13 3.34 10.85
C SER A 7 0.42 1.99 11.27
N ARG A 8 -0.49 1.02 11.39
CA ARG A 8 -0.10 -0.37 11.59
C ARG A 8 0.32 -0.96 10.24
N ILE A 9 1.38 -1.77 10.27
CA ILE A 9 1.99 -2.32 9.07
C ILE A 9 1.44 -3.69 8.72
N TRP A 10 1.11 -3.89 7.43
CA TRP A 10 0.93 -5.19 6.81
C TRP A 10 2.07 -5.38 5.82
N ARG A 11 2.81 -6.47 5.97
CA ARG A 11 4.03 -6.68 5.20
C ARG A 11 3.80 -7.66 4.06
N LEU A 12 4.11 -7.23 2.84
CA LEU A 12 3.94 -8.03 1.61
C LEU A 12 5.27 -8.23 0.90
N SER A 13 5.31 -9.20 -0.01
CA SER A 13 6.52 -9.56 -0.74
C SER A 13 6.84 -8.63 -1.91
N ASP A 14 7.83 -9.02 -2.73
CA ASP A 14 8.17 -8.33 -3.98
C ASP A 14 7.12 -8.61 -5.05
N ASN A 15 7.12 -7.79 -6.08
CA ASN A 15 6.33 -8.01 -7.30
C ASN A 15 4.84 -8.17 -7.04
N ILE A 16 4.28 -7.31 -6.21
CA ILE A 16 2.84 -7.26 -6.01
C ILE A 16 2.21 -6.60 -7.23
N ASP A 17 1.73 -7.40 -8.16
CA ASP A 17 1.13 -6.85 -9.37
C ASP A 17 -0.35 -6.50 -9.14
N THR A 18 -0.93 -5.81 -10.12
CA THR A 18 -2.30 -5.31 -9.98
C THR A 18 -3.34 -6.43 -9.89
N ASP A 19 -3.07 -7.61 -10.47
CA ASP A 19 -3.96 -8.77 -10.32
C ASP A 19 -3.89 -9.39 -8.94
N ILE A 20 -2.76 -9.23 -8.24
CA ILE A 20 -2.64 -9.64 -6.84
C ILE A 20 -3.42 -8.66 -5.95
N ILE A 21 -3.35 -7.37 -6.26
CA ILE A 21 -4.09 -6.37 -5.50
C ILE A 21 -5.58 -6.62 -5.63
N ILE A 22 -6.08 -6.70 -6.85
CA ILE A 22 -7.49 -7.02 -7.11
C ILE A 22 -7.60 -7.79 -8.43
N MET A 23 -8.16 -9.00 -8.37
CA MET A 23 -8.31 -9.83 -9.58
C MET A 23 -9.33 -9.22 -10.51
N SER A 24 -9.06 -9.34 -11.82
CA SER A 24 -9.91 -8.73 -12.84
C SER A 24 -11.38 -9.18 -12.76
N LYS A 25 -11.63 -10.41 -12.32
CA LYS A 25 -13.01 -10.91 -12.20
C LYS A 25 -13.86 -10.12 -11.21
N TYR A 26 -13.23 -9.41 -10.28
CA TYR A 26 -13.95 -8.61 -9.29
C TYR A 26 -14.21 -7.18 -9.76
N LEU A 27 -13.62 -6.78 -10.88
CA LEU A 27 -13.81 -5.42 -11.40
C LEU A 27 -15.22 -5.18 -11.92
N ALA A 28 -15.98 -6.26 -12.11
CA ALA A 28 -17.39 -6.17 -12.50
C ALA A 28 -18.34 -5.90 -11.32
N LYS A 29 -17.83 -5.88 -10.10
CA LYS A 29 -18.66 -5.56 -8.92
C LYS A 29 -19.23 -4.15 -9.04
N PRO A 30 -20.44 -3.91 -8.51
CA PRO A 30 -21.12 -2.61 -8.67
C PRO A 30 -20.41 -1.44 -7.99
N SER A 31 -19.59 -1.71 -6.97
CA SER A 31 -18.95 -0.61 -6.23
C SER A 31 -17.56 -1.00 -5.75
N LEU A 32 -16.75 0.01 -5.46
CA LEU A 32 -15.43 -0.21 -4.88
C LEU A 32 -15.54 -0.91 -3.52
N ARG A 33 -16.56 -0.55 -2.73
CA ARG A 33 -16.77 -1.17 -1.42
C ARG A 33 -16.96 -2.68 -1.52
N GLU A 34 -17.62 -3.14 -2.56
CA GLU A 34 -17.83 -4.57 -2.77
C GLU A 34 -16.58 -5.30 -3.27
N MET A 35 -15.60 -4.57 -3.78
CA MET A 35 -14.32 -5.14 -4.18
C MET A 35 -13.37 -5.32 -3.00
N VAL A 36 -13.50 -4.51 -1.96
CA VAL A 36 -12.59 -4.51 -0.80
C VAL A 36 -12.39 -5.90 -0.19
N PRO A 37 -13.42 -6.74 0.01
CA PRO A 37 -13.21 -8.07 0.59
C PRO A 37 -12.33 -9.00 -0.22
N HIS A 38 -12.02 -8.64 -1.46
CA HIS A 38 -11.24 -9.47 -2.37
C HIS A 38 -9.80 -8.98 -2.55
N LEU A 39 -9.39 -7.94 -1.80
CA LEU A 39 -8.03 -7.42 -1.88
C LEU A 39 -7.01 -8.50 -1.51
N PHE A 40 -5.96 -8.60 -2.33
CA PHE A 40 -4.84 -9.52 -2.12
C PHE A 40 -5.24 -10.99 -2.05
N GLU A 41 -6.41 -11.35 -2.59
CA GLU A 41 -6.93 -12.70 -2.49
C GLU A 41 -5.99 -13.78 -3.03
N PRO A 42 -5.29 -13.58 -4.18
CA PRO A 42 -4.38 -14.61 -4.67
C PRO A 42 -3.17 -14.84 -3.76
N LEU A 43 -2.78 -13.84 -2.96
CA LEU A 43 -1.60 -13.90 -2.11
C LEU A 43 -1.96 -14.29 -0.67
N ARG A 44 -2.93 -13.59 -0.10
CA ARG A 44 -3.36 -13.77 1.29
C ARG A 44 -4.87 -13.53 1.38
N PRO A 45 -5.67 -14.57 1.14
CA PRO A 45 -7.14 -14.39 1.10
C PRO A 45 -7.75 -13.88 2.41
N GLU A 46 -7.08 -14.11 3.53
CA GLU A 46 -7.57 -13.65 4.84
C GLU A 46 -7.27 -12.17 5.11
N LEU A 47 -6.38 -11.56 4.32
CA LEU A 47 -5.87 -10.23 4.63
C LEU A 47 -6.95 -9.14 4.55
N ALA A 48 -7.79 -9.19 3.53
CA ALA A 48 -8.81 -8.16 3.33
C ALA A 48 -9.71 -7.98 4.56
N ALA A 49 -10.07 -9.08 5.23
CA ALA A 49 -10.91 -9.02 6.41
C ALA A 49 -10.20 -8.43 7.63
N ARG A 50 -8.86 -8.39 7.60
CA ARG A 50 -8.04 -7.92 8.72
C ARG A 50 -7.59 -6.47 8.58
N LEU A 51 -7.65 -5.94 7.36
CA LEU A 51 -7.27 -4.54 7.11
C LEU A 51 -8.23 -3.59 7.84
N ARG A 52 -7.67 -2.52 8.39
CA ARG A 52 -8.46 -1.48 9.07
C ARG A 52 -8.13 -0.11 8.47
N PRO A 53 -9.07 0.81 8.47
CA PRO A 53 -8.79 2.17 8.02
C PRO A 53 -7.60 2.76 8.77
N GLY A 54 -6.68 3.39 8.04
CA GLY A 54 -5.47 3.96 8.60
C GLY A 54 -4.26 3.05 8.55
N ASP A 55 -4.43 1.78 8.16
CA ASP A 55 -3.30 0.85 8.05
C ASP A 55 -2.39 1.21 6.88
N ALA A 56 -1.14 0.76 6.96
CA ALA A 56 -0.16 0.92 5.90
C ALA A 56 0.27 -0.44 5.36
N ILE A 57 0.69 -0.45 4.12
CA ILE A 57 1.30 -1.64 3.50
C ILE A 57 2.78 -1.34 3.34
N VAL A 58 3.63 -2.29 3.78
CA VAL A 58 5.06 -2.24 3.53
C VAL A 58 5.38 -3.42 2.61
N ALA A 59 5.93 -3.11 1.45
CA ALA A 59 6.17 -4.11 0.42
C ALA A 59 7.61 -4.08 -0.08
N GLY A 60 8.00 -5.13 -0.78
CA GLY A 60 9.32 -5.25 -1.35
C GLY A 60 9.47 -4.45 -2.64
N GLU A 61 10.18 -5.01 -3.60
CA GLU A 61 10.44 -4.32 -4.86
C GLU A 61 9.32 -4.48 -5.86
N ASN A 62 9.22 -3.50 -6.75
CA ASN A 62 8.37 -3.57 -7.93
C ASN A 62 6.88 -3.66 -7.60
N PHE A 63 6.43 -2.86 -6.62
CA PHE A 63 5.01 -2.81 -6.25
C PHE A 63 4.20 -2.14 -7.36
N GLY A 64 3.05 -2.75 -7.69
CA GLY A 64 2.17 -2.18 -8.71
C GLY A 64 2.54 -2.58 -10.12
N CYS A 65 3.32 -3.65 -10.29
CA CYS A 65 3.69 -4.15 -11.62
C CYS A 65 2.52 -4.79 -12.35
N GLY A 66 2.77 -5.21 -13.59
CA GLY A 66 1.75 -5.83 -14.41
C GLY A 66 0.92 -4.82 -15.17
N SER A 67 -0.27 -5.23 -15.58
CA SER A 67 -1.19 -4.38 -16.34
C SER A 67 -1.64 -3.19 -15.49
N SER A 68 -1.70 -2.03 -16.13
CA SER A 68 -2.18 -0.85 -15.46
C SER A 68 -3.68 -0.98 -15.15
N ARG A 69 -4.04 -0.89 -13.86
CA ARG A 69 -5.43 -0.91 -13.43
C ARG A 69 -5.68 0.23 -12.47
N GLU A 70 -6.44 1.19 -12.95
CA GLU A 70 -6.81 2.34 -12.14
C GLU A 70 -7.55 1.90 -10.87
N MET A 71 -8.38 0.87 -10.98
CA MET A 71 -9.18 0.38 -9.88
C MET A 71 -8.35 -0.17 -8.72
N ALA A 72 -7.15 -0.68 -8.98
CA ALA A 72 -6.30 -1.21 -7.90
C ALA A 72 -6.04 -0.16 -6.83
N ALA A 73 -5.62 1.03 -7.24
CA ALA A 73 -5.39 2.12 -6.30
C ALA A 73 -6.68 2.57 -5.62
N SER A 74 -7.77 2.63 -6.38
CA SER A 74 -9.07 3.07 -5.86
C SER A 74 -9.60 2.12 -4.79
N VAL A 75 -9.47 0.81 -4.99
CA VAL A 75 -9.93 -0.18 -4.01
C VAL A 75 -9.10 -0.12 -2.73
N LEU A 76 -7.78 0.05 -2.86
CA LEU A 76 -6.91 0.21 -1.69
C LEU A 76 -7.32 1.43 -0.87
N LYS A 77 -7.57 2.54 -1.54
CA LYS A 77 -8.01 3.77 -0.86
C LYS A 77 -9.35 3.57 -0.17
N THR A 78 -10.29 2.89 -0.83
CA THR A 78 -11.60 2.62 -0.27
C THR A 78 -11.50 1.72 0.98
N ALA A 79 -10.56 0.80 1.00
CA ALA A 79 -10.31 -0.03 2.18
C ALA A 79 -9.72 0.76 3.36
N GLY A 80 -9.30 1.99 3.12
CA GLY A 80 -8.75 2.84 4.17
C GLY A 80 -7.23 2.76 4.30
N ILE A 81 -6.54 2.15 3.34
CA ILE A 81 -5.07 2.11 3.35
C ILE A 81 -4.55 3.54 3.29
N ARG A 82 -3.74 3.91 4.28
CA ARG A 82 -3.23 5.26 4.42
C ARG A 82 -2.06 5.53 3.50
N CYS A 83 -1.14 4.59 3.43
CA CYS A 83 0.03 4.72 2.58
C CYS A 83 0.60 3.35 2.22
N ILE A 84 1.43 3.33 1.18
CA ILE A 84 2.20 2.16 0.79
C ILE A 84 3.66 2.57 0.82
N ILE A 85 4.47 1.83 1.59
CA ILE A 85 5.90 2.04 1.68
C ILE A 85 6.56 0.83 1.03
N ALA A 86 7.27 1.03 -0.07
CA ALA A 86 7.86 -0.08 -0.82
C ALA A 86 9.32 0.20 -1.12
N LYS A 87 10.08 -0.86 -1.38
CA LYS A 87 11.47 -0.71 -1.83
C LYS A 87 11.53 0.00 -3.18
N SER A 88 10.57 -0.30 -4.05
CA SER A 88 10.42 0.39 -5.32
C SER A 88 9.00 0.19 -5.86
N PHE A 89 8.60 1.08 -6.76
CA PHE A 89 7.31 1.00 -7.46
C PHE A 89 7.58 0.76 -8.93
N ALA A 90 6.78 -0.10 -9.55
CA ALA A 90 7.06 -0.62 -10.88
C ALA A 90 6.84 0.38 -12.01
N GLN A 91 5.81 1.19 -11.89
CA GLN A 91 5.35 1.98 -13.04
C GLN A 91 4.84 3.34 -12.64
N ASP A 92 5.13 4.31 -13.48
CA ASP A 92 4.62 5.66 -13.34
C ASP A 92 3.09 5.70 -13.36
N LEU A 93 2.47 4.81 -14.12
CA LEU A 93 1.03 4.82 -14.27
C LEU A 93 0.32 4.41 -12.98
N PHE A 94 0.82 3.37 -12.29
CA PHE A 94 0.28 3.02 -10.97
C PHE A 94 0.48 4.17 -9.99
N SER A 95 1.66 4.77 -9.98
CA SER A 95 1.97 5.90 -9.10
C SER A 95 1.04 7.08 -9.35
N ARG A 96 0.78 7.39 -10.63
CA ARG A 96 -0.15 8.46 -10.98
C ARG A 96 -1.57 8.17 -10.53
N ASN A 97 -2.04 6.96 -10.74
CA ASN A 97 -3.39 6.56 -10.32
C ASN A 97 -3.52 6.64 -8.80
N ALA A 98 -2.50 6.20 -8.07
CA ALA A 98 -2.49 6.26 -6.61
C ALA A 98 -2.54 7.69 -6.11
N ILE A 99 -1.72 8.56 -6.68
CA ILE A 99 -1.70 9.98 -6.30
C ILE A 99 -3.05 10.63 -6.58
N ASN A 100 -3.65 10.35 -7.75
CA ASN A 100 -4.95 10.88 -8.10
C ASN A 100 -6.06 10.43 -7.16
N ASN A 101 -5.89 9.27 -6.53
CA ASN A 101 -6.84 8.74 -5.54
C ASN A 101 -6.50 9.15 -4.11
N GLY A 102 -5.46 9.96 -3.92
CA GLY A 102 -5.07 10.41 -2.60
C GLY A 102 -4.33 9.36 -1.77
N LEU A 103 -3.81 8.33 -2.41
CA LEU A 103 -3.02 7.30 -1.75
C LEU A 103 -1.56 7.70 -1.73
N LEU A 104 -0.97 7.79 -0.55
CA LEU A 104 0.42 8.19 -0.40
C LEU A 104 1.36 7.03 -0.69
N LEU A 105 2.32 7.23 -1.59
CA LEU A 105 3.34 6.25 -1.91
C LEU A 105 4.70 6.75 -1.43
N ILE A 106 5.44 5.90 -0.73
CA ILE A 106 6.76 6.25 -0.19
C ILE A 106 7.74 5.16 -0.60
N GLU A 107 8.84 5.55 -1.24
CA GLU A 107 9.90 4.62 -1.56
C GLU A 107 10.92 4.64 -0.42
N CYS A 108 11.13 3.48 0.22
CA CYS A 108 12.07 3.37 1.31
C CYS A 108 12.61 1.93 1.36
N ARG A 109 13.84 1.74 0.91
CA ARG A 109 14.43 0.41 0.81
C ARG A 109 14.77 -0.21 2.16
N ASP A 110 15.20 0.63 3.10
CA ASP A 110 15.76 0.12 4.35
C ASP A 110 14.71 -0.36 5.34
N LEU A 111 13.51 0.17 5.28
CA LEU A 111 12.47 -0.19 6.25
C LEU A 111 12.03 -1.64 6.09
N TYR A 112 11.90 -2.13 4.86
CA TYR A 112 11.32 -3.45 4.60
C TYR A 112 11.99 -4.57 5.39
N ASP A 113 13.32 -4.56 5.43
CA ASP A 113 14.08 -5.63 6.09
C ASP A 113 14.13 -5.49 7.60
N ARG A 114 13.70 -4.36 8.14
CA ARG A 114 13.82 -4.03 9.56
C ARG A 114 12.50 -3.92 10.30
N CYS A 115 11.39 -4.07 9.61
CA CYS A 115 10.08 -4.03 10.23
C CYS A 115 9.43 -5.41 10.19
N ARG A 116 8.41 -5.57 11.03
CA ARG A 116 7.61 -6.79 11.08
C ARG A 116 6.15 -6.43 10.92
N GLU A 117 5.39 -7.37 10.40
CA GLU A 117 3.95 -7.20 10.32
C GLU A 117 3.39 -6.94 11.73
N GLY A 118 2.51 -5.97 11.82
CA GLY A 118 1.95 -5.56 13.11
C GLY A 118 2.69 -4.42 13.78
N ASP A 119 3.90 -4.11 13.34
CA ASP A 119 4.62 -2.93 13.85
C ASP A 119 3.86 -1.66 13.49
N THR A 120 4.14 -0.59 14.22
CA THR A 120 3.59 0.73 13.92
C THR A 120 4.68 1.60 13.32
N VAL A 121 4.34 2.27 12.22
CA VAL A 121 5.22 3.24 11.59
C VAL A 121 4.65 4.64 11.80
N LYS A 122 5.53 5.59 12.15
CA LYS A 122 5.16 7.00 12.20
C LYS A 122 5.68 7.67 10.94
N VAL A 123 4.79 8.27 10.17
CA VAL A 123 5.13 8.91 8.91
C VAL A 123 5.08 10.41 9.07
N GLU A 124 6.21 11.06 8.80
CA GLU A 124 6.28 12.52 8.71
C GLU A 124 6.42 12.85 7.23
N VAL A 125 5.31 13.23 6.62
CA VAL A 125 5.19 13.36 5.17
C VAL A 125 6.25 14.28 4.59
N GLY A 126 6.97 13.78 3.57
CA GLY A 126 8.02 14.55 2.90
C GLY A 126 9.29 14.69 3.71
N ARG A 127 9.43 14.00 4.82
CA ARG A 127 10.58 14.16 5.71
C ARG A 127 11.22 12.84 6.09
N GLN A 128 10.50 11.99 6.83
CA GLN A 128 11.06 10.72 7.31
C GLN A 128 9.97 9.77 7.78
N ILE A 129 10.38 8.52 7.95
CA ILE A 129 9.55 7.47 8.55
C ILE A 129 10.28 7.00 9.79
N ILE A 130 9.56 6.80 10.89
CA ILE A 130 10.15 6.29 12.13
C ILE A 130 9.48 4.96 12.46
N CYS A 131 10.29 3.93 12.66
CA CYS A 131 9.80 2.62 13.03
C CYS A 131 10.78 1.97 14.00
N ASN A 132 10.28 1.46 15.10
CA ASN A 132 11.11 0.81 16.13
C ASN A 132 12.29 1.66 16.59
N GLY A 133 12.08 2.97 16.72
CA GLY A 133 13.10 3.90 17.18
C GLY A 133 14.12 4.33 16.14
N THR A 134 14.02 3.83 14.91
CA THR A 134 14.93 4.20 13.82
C THR A 134 14.22 5.12 12.84
N ALA A 135 14.89 6.19 12.45
CA ALA A 135 14.38 7.14 11.47
C ALA A 135 14.96 6.83 10.10
N TYR A 136 14.09 6.85 9.08
CA TYR A 136 14.47 6.62 7.69
C TYR A 136 14.09 7.85 6.89
N PRO A 137 15.09 8.61 6.39
CA PRO A 137 14.79 9.78 5.56
C PRO A 137 14.07 9.35 4.27
N VAL A 138 13.11 10.15 3.84
CA VAL A 138 12.43 9.89 2.57
C VAL A 138 12.63 11.06 1.63
N PRO A 139 12.67 10.83 0.31
CA PRO A 139 12.82 11.91 -0.65
C PRO A 139 11.65 12.88 -0.56
N VAL A 140 11.94 14.12 -0.79
CA VAL A 140 10.94 15.18 -0.82
C VAL A 140 10.19 15.17 -2.16
#